data_c61a0d3ea20e1214c46067edda7e55a6
#
_entry.id   c61a0d3ea20e1214c46067edda7e55a6
#
_cell.length_a   1.000
_cell.length_b   1.000
_cell.length_c   1.000
_cell.angle_alpha   90.00
_cell.angle_beta   90.00
_cell.angle_gamma   90.00
#
_symmetry.space_group_name_H-M   'P 1'
#
loop_
_entity.id
_entity.type
_entity.pdbx_description
1 polymer ?
#
loop_
_entity_poly.entity_id
_entity_poly.type
_entity_poly.pdbx_seq_one_letter_code
_entity_poly.pdbx_strand_id
1 'polypeptide(L)'
;QADNPYMEVLFDKMQLRTFTYNFTFSPKNRQETEDVQKIIQLFRFHMSPELKGKNNRFLTLPSEFDIHYMYQAQDGQASENDYYNKIATCVCTGCDVNYTPDGVKSFEGGAPTKITMSLAFQETELLTKERVAEGF
;
A
#
# COMPACT_ATOMS: atom_id res chain seq x y z
N GLN A 1 -26.95 32.06 14.66
CA GLN A 1 -25.69 31.55 14.13
C GLN A 1 -25.90 31.09 12.70
N ALA A 2 -25.27 31.75 11.76
CA ALA A 2 -25.34 31.34 10.38
C ALA A 2 -24.25 30.29 10.10
N ASP A 3 -24.66 29.13 9.74
CA ASP A 3 -23.72 28.11 9.28
C ASP A 3 -23.17 28.52 7.91
N ASN A 4 -21.90 28.38 7.72
CA ASN A 4 -21.27 28.65 6.44
C ASN A 4 -21.50 27.47 5.50
N PRO A 5 -22.41 27.57 4.50
CA PRO A 5 -22.69 26.43 3.62
C PRO A 5 -21.48 26.03 2.77
N TYR A 6 -20.55 26.95 2.50
CA TYR A 6 -19.33 26.63 1.78
C TYR A 6 -18.39 25.75 2.60
N MET A 7 -18.33 26.00 3.91
CA MET A 7 -17.53 25.20 4.82
C MET A 7 -18.06 23.76 4.89
N GLU A 8 -19.37 23.59 5.03
CA GLU A 8 -19.99 22.26 5.04
C GLU A 8 -19.71 21.48 3.75
N VAL A 9 -19.86 22.12 2.60
CA VAL A 9 -19.62 21.49 1.31
C VAL A 9 -18.16 21.06 1.17
N LEU A 10 -17.21 21.88 1.64
CA LEU A 10 -15.80 21.53 1.65
C LEU A 10 -15.52 20.36 2.59
N PHE A 11 -16.16 20.34 3.75
CA PHE A 11 -16.00 19.27 4.73
C PHE A 11 -16.52 17.93 4.19
N ASP A 12 -17.67 17.93 3.55
CA ASP A 12 -18.25 16.74 2.94
C ASP A 12 -17.37 16.17 1.82
N LYS A 13 -16.55 17.02 1.19
CA LYS A 13 -15.63 16.61 0.11
C LYS A 13 -14.25 16.21 0.60
N MET A 14 -13.94 16.42 1.88
CA MET A 14 -12.66 15.99 2.42
C MET A 14 -12.58 14.48 2.40
N GLN A 15 -11.52 13.98 1.77
CA GLN A 15 -11.28 12.55 1.65
C GLN A 15 -10.02 12.16 2.40
N LEU A 16 -9.94 10.89 2.76
CA LEU A 16 -8.72 10.31 3.30
C LEU A 16 -7.64 10.32 2.22
N ARG A 17 -6.38 10.59 2.62
CA ARG A 17 -5.28 10.59 1.65
C ARG A 17 -5.04 9.20 1.12
N THR A 18 -4.68 9.14 -0.16
CA THR A 18 -4.33 7.91 -0.84
C THR A 18 -2.92 8.01 -1.41
N PHE A 19 -2.21 6.88 -1.43
CA PHE A 19 -0.84 6.79 -1.93
C PHE A 19 -0.72 5.57 -2.82
N THR A 20 -0.04 5.73 -3.95
CA THR A 20 0.19 4.63 -4.88
C THR A 20 1.69 4.43 -5.06
N TYR A 21 2.12 3.18 -4.99
CA TYR A 21 3.52 2.77 -5.17
C TYR A 21 3.62 1.73 -6.26
N ASN A 22 4.60 1.89 -7.13
CA ASN A 22 4.84 0.98 -8.23
C ASN A 22 6.18 0.27 -8.03
N PHE A 23 6.18 -1.03 -8.19
CA PHE A 23 7.35 -1.88 -8.03
C PHE A 23 7.56 -2.72 -9.28
N THR A 24 8.82 -2.90 -9.65
CA THR A 24 9.21 -3.79 -10.74
C THR A 24 10.14 -4.84 -10.21
N PHE A 25 9.80 -6.10 -10.44
CA PHE A 25 10.61 -7.24 -10.06
C PHE A 25 11.18 -7.89 -11.31
N SER A 26 12.46 -8.24 -11.27
CA SER A 26 13.15 -8.94 -12.37
C SER A 26 13.82 -10.19 -11.78
N PRO A 27 13.03 -11.22 -11.46
CA PRO A 27 13.59 -12.43 -10.84
C PRO A 27 14.56 -13.13 -11.81
N LYS A 28 15.73 -13.50 -11.30
CA LYS A 28 16.80 -14.09 -12.11
C LYS A 28 16.79 -15.62 -12.08
N ASN A 29 16.11 -16.19 -11.11
CA ASN A 29 16.06 -17.63 -10.90
C ASN A 29 14.74 -18.02 -10.24
N ARG A 30 14.57 -19.32 -10.06
CA ARG A 30 13.34 -19.89 -9.48
C ARG A 30 13.09 -19.38 -8.06
N GLN A 31 14.14 -19.29 -7.25
CA GLN A 31 14.01 -18.84 -5.86
C GLN A 31 13.52 -17.40 -5.80
N GLU A 32 14.07 -16.52 -6.62
CA GLU A 32 13.62 -15.12 -6.69
C GLU A 32 12.17 -15.01 -7.17
N THR A 33 11.77 -15.86 -8.12
CA THR A 33 10.37 -15.91 -8.58
C THR A 33 9.44 -16.31 -7.45
N GLU A 34 9.81 -17.32 -6.67
CA GLU A 34 9.02 -17.75 -5.51
C GLU A 34 8.94 -16.66 -4.44
N ASP A 35 10.02 -15.92 -4.23
CA ASP A 35 10.06 -14.79 -3.30
C ASP A 35 9.09 -13.68 -3.73
N VAL A 36 9.06 -13.35 -5.01
CA VAL A 36 8.11 -12.36 -5.56
C VAL A 36 6.67 -12.84 -5.38
N GLN A 37 6.40 -14.11 -5.63
CA GLN A 37 5.08 -14.69 -5.41
C GLN A 37 4.64 -14.57 -3.95
N LYS A 38 5.55 -14.80 -3.01
CA LYS A 38 5.28 -14.65 -1.58
C LYS A 38 4.97 -13.21 -1.21
N ILE A 39 5.69 -12.25 -1.77
CA ILE A 39 5.45 -10.82 -1.55
C ILE A 39 4.03 -10.45 -2.02
N ILE A 40 3.66 -10.85 -3.23
CA ILE A 40 2.34 -10.59 -3.81
C ILE A 40 1.25 -11.24 -2.94
N GLN A 41 1.45 -12.49 -2.56
CA GLN A 41 0.52 -13.25 -1.71
C GLN A 41 0.32 -12.54 -0.36
N LEU A 42 1.39 -12.03 0.23
CA LEU A 42 1.35 -11.33 1.51
C LEU A 42 0.47 -10.08 1.44
N PHE A 43 0.62 -9.26 0.40
CA PHE A 43 -0.20 -8.07 0.24
C PHE A 43 -1.66 -8.43 -0.04
N ARG A 44 -1.92 -9.39 -0.91
CA ARG A 44 -3.27 -9.84 -1.21
C ARG A 44 -3.98 -10.41 0.02
N PHE A 45 -3.26 -11.16 0.81
CA PHE A 45 -3.80 -11.73 2.05
C PHE A 45 -4.18 -10.64 3.05
N HIS A 46 -3.27 -9.71 3.32
CA HIS A 46 -3.49 -8.69 4.34
C HIS A 46 -4.41 -7.55 3.90
N MET A 47 -4.59 -7.35 2.60
CA MET A 47 -5.56 -6.37 2.11
C MET A 47 -6.99 -6.90 2.07
N SER A 48 -7.17 -8.21 2.21
CA SER A 48 -8.48 -8.83 2.12
C SER A 48 -9.15 -8.92 3.48
N PRO A 49 -10.47 -8.71 3.55
CA PRO A 49 -11.21 -8.92 4.79
C PRO A 49 -11.31 -10.41 5.10
N GLU A 50 -11.47 -10.73 6.36
CA GLU A 50 -11.62 -12.10 6.84
C GLU A 50 -13.08 -12.41 7.13
N LEU A 51 -13.55 -13.60 6.78
CA LEU A 51 -14.86 -14.07 7.13
C LEU A 51 -14.83 -14.64 8.56
N LYS A 52 -15.68 -14.11 9.42
CA LYS A 52 -15.82 -14.55 10.82
C LYS A 52 -17.29 -14.74 11.19
N GLY A 53 -17.49 -15.46 12.30
CA GLY A 53 -18.79 -15.70 12.87
C GLY A 53 -19.38 -17.04 12.43
N LYS A 54 -20.54 -17.35 12.99
CA LYS A 54 -21.27 -18.57 12.70
C LYS A 54 -21.71 -18.56 11.23
N ASN A 55 -21.33 -19.57 10.46
CA ASN A 55 -21.58 -19.68 9.03
C ASN A 55 -20.93 -18.58 8.18
N ASN A 56 -19.81 -18.01 8.66
CA ASN A 56 -19.05 -16.97 7.94
C ASN A 56 -19.94 -15.78 7.53
N ARG A 57 -20.75 -15.28 8.45
CA ARG A 57 -21.72 -14.21 8.15
C ARG A 57 -21.14 -12.80 8.24
N PHE A 58 -19.98 -12.62 8.86
CA PHE A 58 -19.41 -11.32 9.11
C PHE A 58 -18.05 -11.19 8.42
N LEU A 59 -17.82 -10.00 7.84
CA LEU A 59 -16.53 -9.61 7.32
C LEU A 59 -15.81 -8.75 8.36
N THR A 60 -14.55 -9.07 8.62
CA THR A 60 -13.69 -8.21 9.43
C THR A 60 -13.00 -7.19 8.54
N LEU A 61 -12.49 -6.12 9.17
CA LEU A 61 -11.65 -5.17 8.46
C LEU A 61 -10.34 -5.85 8.02
N PRO A 62 -9.77 -5.42 6.87
CA PRO A 62 -8.46 -5.91 6.47
C PRO A 62 -7.38 -5.46 7.43
N SER A 63 -6.19 -6.04 7.29
CA SER A 63 -5.02 -5.64 8.08
C SER A 63 -4.64 -4.19 7.80
N GLU A 64 -4.08 -3.52 8.80
CA GLU A 64 -3.55 -2.17 8.66
C GLU A 64 -2.07 -2.21 8.30
N PHE A 65 -1.62 -1.16 7.62
CA PHE A 65 -0.24 -1.01 7.17
C PHE A 65 0.32 0.31 7.67
N ASP A 66 1.55 0.26 8.18
CA ASP A 66 2.32 1.45 8.50
C ASP A 66 3.40 1.61 7.42
N ILE A 67 3.47 2.79 6.82
CA ILE A 67 4.38 3.08 5.72
C ILE A 67 5.43 4.07 6.21
N HIS A 68 6.70 3.70 6.07
CA HIS A 68 7.82 4.55 6.43
C HIS A 68 8.76 4.73 5.24
N TYR A 69 9.14 5.97 4.97
CA TYR A 69 10.19 6.27 3.99
C TYR A 69 11.53 6.15 4.70
N MET A 70 12.35 5.21 4.24
CA MET A 70 13.63 4.89 4.84
C MET A 70 14.77 5.29 3.91
N TYR A 71 15.93 5.59 4.47
CA TYR A 71 17.15 5.74 3.72
C TYR A 71 18.29 5.01 4.44
N GLN A 72 19.31 4.64 3.69
CA GLN A 72 20.49 4.01 4.26
C GLN A 72 21.47 5.09 4.67
N ALA A 73 21.74 5.20 5.97
CA ALA A 73 22.70 6.15 6.51
C ALA A 73 24.15 5.70 6.21
N GLN A 74 25.13 6.61 6.41
CA GLN A 74 26.54 6.33 6.14
C GLN A 74 27.10 5.18 6.98
N ASP A 75 26.51 4.92 8.13
CA ASP A 75 26.89 3.79 8.99
C ASP A 75 26.33 2.43 8.51
N GLY A 76 25.61 2.43 7.38
CA GLY A 76 25.00 1.24 6.81
C GLY A 76 23.66 0.84 7.39
N GLN A 77 23.15 1.58 8.39
CA GLN A 77 21.86 1.30 9.01
C GLN A 77 20.74 2.09 8.31
N ALA A 78 19.56 1.48 8.24
CA ALA A 78 18.39 2.17 7.72
C ALA A 78 17.82 3.12 8.75
N SER A 79 17.51 4.35 8.34
CA SER A 79 16.91 5.38 9.19
C SER A 79 15.71 5.98 8.46
N GLU A 80 14.74 6.47 9.23
CA GLU A 80 13.58 7.13 8.67
C GLU A 80 13.99 8.45 8.00
N ASN A 81 13.43 8.71 6.82
CA ASN A 81 13.76 9.92 6.05
C ASN A 81 12.86 11.08 6.46
N ASP A 82 13.42 12.02 7.22
CA ASP A 82 12.69 13.17 7.77
C ASP A 82 12.32 14.22 6.71
N TYR A 83 12.86 14.12 5.51
CA TYR A 83 12.50 15.03 4.41
C TYR A 83 11.16 14.73 3.77
N TYR A 84 10.63 13.53 3.98
CA TYR A 84 9.31 13.15 3.50
C TYR A 84 8.28 13.24 4.62
N ASN A 85 7.06 13.62 4.25
CA ASN A 85 5.97 13.66 5.22
C ASN A 85 5.65 12.26 5.75
N LYS A 86 5.23 12.21 7.00
CA LYS A 86 4.78 10.97 7.61
C LYS A 86 3.42 10.57 7.07
N ILE A 87 3.16 9.28 7.09
CA ILE A 87 1.90 8.70 6.66
C ILE A 87 1.25 8.02 7.87
N ALA A 88 -0.02 8.33 8.10
CA ALA A 88 -0.80 7.67 9.13
C ALA A 88 -1.07 6.21 8.74
N THR A 89 -1.56 5.43 9.68
CA THR A 89 -1.90 4.03 9.42
C THR A 89 -2.87 3.91 8.26
N CYS A 90 -2.60 2.99 7.35
CA CYS A 90 -3.33 2.80 6.10
C CYS A 90 -3.96 1.41 6.01
N VAL A 91 -4.93 1.29 5.10
CA VAL A 91 -5.37 0.01 4.55
C VAL A 91 -4.93 -0.07 3.10
N CYS A 92 -4.65 -1.25 2.61
CA CYS A 92 -4.33 -1.46 1.19
C CYS A 92 -5.64 -1.63 0.40
N THR A 93 -5.89 -0.72 -0.52
CA THR A 93 -7.13 -0.69 -1.31
C THR A 93 -6.98 -1.30 -2.70
N GLY A 94 -5.76 -1.51 -3.15
CA GLY A 94 -5.51 -2.11 -4.46
C GLY A 94 -4.15 -2.77 -4.54
N CYS A 95 -4.10 -3.88 -5.26
CA CYS A 95 -2.88 -4.60 -5.59
C CYS A 95 -3.01 -5.14 -7.01
N ASP A 96 -2.47 -4.40 -7.96
CA ASP A 96 -2.52 -4.76 -9.37
C ASP A 96 -1.19 -5.35 -9.80
N VAL A 97 -1.21 -6.55 -10.33
CA VAL A 97 0.00 -7.27 -10.74
C VAL A 97 -0.07 -7.56 -12.23
N ASN A 98 1.01 -7.21 -12.93
CA ASN A 98 1.18 -7.53 -14.33
C ASN A 98 2.40 -8.46 -14.48
N TYR A 99 2.15 -9.67 -14.94
CA TYR A 99 3.18 -10.68 -15.16
C TYR A 99 3.85 -10.59 -16.53
N THR A 100 3.30 -9.77 -17.43
CA THR A 100 3.78 -9.63 -18.80
C THR A 100 3.90 -8.18 -19.24
N PRO A 101 4.61 -7.31 -18.48
CA PRO A 101 4.66 -5.87 -18.80
C PRO A 101 5.34 -5.56 -20.14
N ASP A 102 6.25 -6.42 -20.60
CA ASP A 102 6.96 -6.26 -21.87
C ASP A 102 6.53 -7.32 -22.92
N GLY A 103 5.29 -7.82 -22.80
CA GLY A 103 4.81 -8.93 -23.61
C GLY A 103 5.06 -10.29 -22.96
N VAL A 104 4.68 -11.34 -23.64
CA VAL A 104 4.82 -12.70 -23.09
C VAL A 104 6.26 -13.17 -23.23
N LYS A 105 7.04 -13.01 -22.14
CA LYS A 105 8.39 -13.54 -22.01
C LYS A 105 8.45 -14.36 -20.74
N SER A 106 8.97 -15.58 -20.84
CA SER A 106 9.06 -16.45 -19.68
C SER A 106 10.33 -17.28 -19.72
N PHE A 107 10.77 -17.71 -18.55
CA PHE A 107 11.80 -18.72 -18.41
C PHE A 107 11.22 -20.09 -18.78
N GLU A 108 12.11 -21.05 -19.01
CA GLU A 108 11.72 -22.44 -19.13
C GLU A 108 10.89 -22.84 -17.91
N GLY A 109 9.75 -23.50 -18.14
CA GLY A 109 8.79 -23.81 -17.09
C GLY A 109 7.70 -22.75 -16.86
N GLY A 110 7.69 -21.65 -17.63
CA GLY A 110 6.64 -20.66 -17.62
C GLY A 110 6.78 -19.55 -16.59
N ALA A 111 7.89 -19.51 -15.85
CA ALA A 111 8.12 -18.42 -14.88
C ALA A 111 8.32 -17.08 -15.60
N PRO A 112 7.60 -15.99 -15.19
CA PRO A 112 7.77 -14.69 -15.84
C PRO A 112 9.16 -14.10 -15.58
N THR A 113 9.68 -13.37 -16.57
CA THR A 113 11.01 -12.72 -16.47
C THR A 113 10.93 -11.35 -15.81
N LYS A 114 9.77 -10.74 -15.81
CA LYS A 114 9.54 -9.42 -15.22
C LYS A 114 8.11 -9.33 -14.72
N ILE A 115 7.95 -8.75 -13.54
CA ILE A 115 6.64 -8.59 -12.91
C ILE A 115 6.55 -7.15 -12.40
N THR A 116 5.44 -6.46 -12.68
CA THR A 116 5.16 -5.16 -12.08
C THR A 116 4.00 -5.28 -11.10
N MET A 117 4.09 -4.54 -10.01
CA MET A 117 3.07 -4.51 -8.98
C MET A 117 2.78 -3.05 -8.62
N SER A 118 1.50 -2.70 -8.59
CA SER A 118 1.04 -1.39 -8.14
C SER A 118 0.21 -1.58 -6.88
N LEU A 119 0.61 -0.90 -5.80
CA LEU A 119 -0.09 -0.94 -4.52
C LEU A 119 -0.73 0.41 -4.27
N ALA A 120 -2.00 0.41 -3.87
CA ALA A 120 -2.71 1.61 -3.44
C ALA A 120 -3.05 1.49 -1.96
N PHE A 121 -2.76 2.56 -1.22
CA PHE A 121 -3.03 2.65 0.21
C PHE A 121 -3.90 3.86 0.50
N GLN A 122 -4.75 3.74 1.50
CA GLN A 122 -5.59 4.84 1.96
C GLN A 122 -5.43 4.97 3.47
N GLU A 123 -5.15 6.20 3.94
CA GLU A 123 -5.09 6.46 5.37
C GLU A 123 -6.44 6.22 6.03
N THR A 124 -6.42 5.82 7.29
CA THR A 124 -7.62 5.51 8.07
C THR A 124 -8.12 6.70 8.88
N GLU A 125 -7.39 7.82 8.86
CA GLU A 125 -7.76 9.04 9.57
C GLU A 125 -7.60 10.27 8.68
N LEU A 126 -8.38 11.31 8.94
CA LEU A 126 -8.28 12.58 8.22
C LEU A 126 -7.04 13.35 8.65
N LEU A 127 -6.45 14.07 7.70
CA LEU A 127 -5.31 14.95 7.98
C LEU A 127 -5.82 16.21 8.68
N THR A 128 -5.30 16.47 9.87
CA THR A 128 -5.62 17.66 10.67
C THR A 128 -4.42 18.58 10.77
N LYS A 129 -4.64 19.81 11.22
CA LYS A 129 -3.54 20.77 11.46
C LYS A 129 -2.54 20.22 12.47
N GLU A 130 -3.01 19.55 13.50
CA GLU A 130 -2.18 18.95 14.55
C GLU A 130 -1.26 17.90 13.95
N ARG A 131 -1.79 17.07 13.05
CA ARG A 131 -0.99 16.04 12.35
C ARG A 131 0.02 16.66 11.41
N VAL A 132 -0.36 17.71 10.67
CA VAL A 132 0.59 18.44 9.81
C VAL A 132 1.74 19.01 10.64
N ALA A 133 1.44 19.57 11.81
CA ALA A 133 2.45 20.09 12.73
C ALA A 133 3.40 18.99 13.24
N GLU A 134 2.93 17.75 13.32
CA GLU A 134 3.75 16.58 13.69
C GLU A 134 4.54 16.00 12.51
N GLY A 135 4.35 16.51 11.30
CA GLY A 135 5.08 16.08 10.11
C GLY A 135 4.32 15.19 9.13
N PHE A 136 3.07 14.98 9.37
CA PHE A 136 2.21 14.16 8.47
C PHE A 136 1.82 14.84 7.16
#